data_7b3f2d6c2a2a4dc6bd917875d5a673ab
#
_entry.id   7b3f2d6c2a2a4dc6bd917875d5a673ab
#
_cell.length_a   1.000
_cell.length_b   1.000
_cell.length_c   1.000
_cell.angle_alpha   90.00
_cell.angle_beta   90.00
_cell.angle_gamma   90.00
#
_symmetry.space_group_name_H-M   'P 1'
#
loop_
_entity.id
_entity.type
_entity.pdbx_description
1 polymer ?
#
loop_
_entity_poly.entity_id
_entity_poly.type
_entity_poly.pdbx_seq_one_letter_code
_entity_poly.pdbx_strand_id
1 'polypeptide(L)'
;MSLSIFLLWLVSMPLFAHSLPDPKGFLLNCGASNEITSSNLKYIPDEGFISVGNKSIVNTPNLLPILSTLRYFPDKQARKYCYVFPVIKGGRYLIKTTYYYGGFDGGNEPPVFDQIIQGTKWNIVNTKDDYANGMSSYYEIVVAAAGTTLSVCLARNAQTVSSPFISALEVESLDDSVYNSTDFTKYALSTVARSFFGSDGDMISFPDDPFNRLWQPFKDENPSVMSQTSINPSDFWNLPPKKALAAAINQSRNKTLLLKWPAMSLPSTKYYIALYFQDHRPRYPTNWRVFNVSVNGQNFYSNLNVTTNGVTVYSSQWPLSGQTEIILTPASNMPVGPLINAAEVLQILPIGGRTQTRDVMAMEDLARNLDNPPADWSGDPCLPHENSWTGVTCSSDKFARVVTVNLTSYGLSGSLPPTIANLTGLTNLWLGGNQLSGTIPEMGTLKKLETLHLENNEFEKSIPQSLGQLPKIREIFVQNNKLDGKMPQSLQNRNDINLQV
;
A
#
# COMPACT_ATOMS: atom_id res chain seq x y z
N MET A 1 -47.74 20.76 -61.94
CA MET A 1 -47.01 21.46 -60.91
C MET A 1 -46.87 20.46 -59.73
N SER A 2 -45.71 19.89 -59.64
CA SER A 2 -45.39 18.90 -58.60
C SER A 2 -44.42 19.55 -57.59
N LEU A 3 -44.83 19.68 -56.34
CA LEU A 3 -44.05 20.25 -55.27
C LEU A 3 -43.26 19.12 -54.61
N SER A 4 -41.93 19.07 -54.87
CA SER A 4 -41.03 18.11 -54.20
C SER A 4 -40.63 18.67 -52.84
N ILE A 5 -41.10 17.99 -51.78
CA ILE A 5 -40.70 18.26 -50.39
C ILE A 5 -39.36 17.55 -50.16
N PHE A 6 -38.30 18.31 -50.03
CA PHE A 6 -37.00 17.80 -49.49
C PHE A 6 -37.09 17.66 -47.96
N LEU A 7 -37.18 16.46 -47.49
CA LEU A 7 -36.99 16.14 -46.09
C LEU A 7 -35.50 16.14 -45.77
N LEU A 8 -35.06 17.18 -45.07
CA LEU A 8 -33.70 17.21 -44.45
C LEU A 8 -33.72 16.26 -43.26
N TRP A 9 -33.08 15.10 -43.40
CA TRP A 9 -32.71 14.25 -42.29
C TRP A 9 -31.47 14.88 -41.62
N LEU A 10 -31.70 15.62 -40.54
CA LEU A 10 -30.63 15.95 -39.55
C LEU A 10 -30.33 14.67 -38.81
N VAL A 11 -29.27 13.97 -39.22
CA VAL A 11 -28.64 12.91 -38.44
C VAL A 11 -27.99 13.58 -37.26
N SER A 12 -28.69 13.64 -36.12
CA SER A 12 -28.08 13.89 -34.82
C SER A 12 -27.17 12.71 -34.49
N MET A 13 -25.87 12.80 -34.85
CA MET A 13 -24.87 11.94 -34.25
C MET A 13 -24.87 12.22 -32.75
N PRO A 14 -25.12 11.19 -31.90
CA PRO A 14 -24.85 11.36 -30.49
C PRO A 14 -23.35 11.63 -30.37
N LEU A 15 -23.00 12.83 -29.90
CA LEU A 15 -21.69 13.08 -29.32
C LEU A 15 -21.56 12.07 -28.15
N PHE A 16 -20.93 10.94 -28.43
CA PHE A 16 -20.38 10.13 -27.37
C PHE A 16 -19.28 10.98 -26.71
N ALA A 17 -19.68 11.77 -25.72
CA ALA A 17 -18.76 12.18 -24.70
C ALA A 17 -18.18 10.85 -24.15
N HIS A 18 -16.98 10.51 -24.54
CA HIS A 18 -16.24 9.46 -23.85
C HIS A 18 -16.09 9.97 -22.44
N SER A 19 -17.01 9.55 -21.55
CA SER A 19 -16.78 9.68 -20.13
C SER A 19 -15.46 8.94 -19.86
N LEU A 20 -14.48 9.68 -19.33
CA LEU A 20 -13.25 9.07 -18.84
C LEU A 20 -13.62 7.91 -17.93
N PRO A 21 -12.99 6.75 -18.06
CA PRO A 21 -13.30 5.63 -17.17
C PRO A 21 -13.08 6.07 -15.73
N ASP A 22 -14.07 5.83 -14.87
CA ASP A 22 -13.91 6.07 -13.44
C ASP A 22 -12.75 5.21 -12.91
N PRO A 23 -11.89 5.76 -12.03
CA PRO A 23 -10.85 4.98 -11.39
C PRO A 23 -11.47 3.80 -10.63
N LYS A 24 -10.93 2.63 -10.85
CA LYS A 24 -11.43 1.37 -10.25
C LYS A 24 -10.85 1.20 -8.86
N GLY A 25 -11.35 1.96 -7.86
CA GLY A 25 -10.79 1.84 -6.53
C GLY A 25 -11.36 2.84 -5.53
N PHE A 26 -10.60 3.07 -4.47
CA PHE A 26 -10.94 3.97 -3.39
C PHE A 26 -10.00 5.18 -3.43
N LEU A 27 -10.57 6.37 -3.49
CA LEU A 27 -9.85 7.63 -3.45
C LEU A 27 -10.32 8.39 -2.20
N LEU A 28 -9.46 8.48 -1.19
CA LEU A 28 -9.80 9.06 0.11
C LEU A 28 -9.17 10.45 0.28
N ASN A 29 -10.00 11.41 0.66
CA ASN A 29 -9.58 12.69 1.23
C ASN A 29 -9.57 12.56 2.75
N CYS A 30 -8.39 12.35 3.32
CA CYS A 30 -8.25 11.99 4.73
C CYS A 30 -8.60 13.18 5.64
N GLY A 31 -9.40 12.91 6.65
CA GLY A 31 -9.88 13.94 7.58
C GLY A 31 -10.96 14.88 7.03
N ALA A 32 -11.40 14.73 5.79
CA ALA A 32 -12.50 15.50 5.21
C ALA A 32 -13.85 15.05 5.76
N SER A 33 -14.85 15.92 5.64
CA SER A 33 -16.25 15.60 5.97
C SER A 33 -17.14 15.48 4.75
N ASN A 34 -16.67 15.95 3.59
CA ASN A 34 -17.42 15.96 2.33
C ASN A 34 -16.57 15.42 1.18
N GLU A 35 -17.23 14.95 0.15
CA GLU A 35 -16.60 14.59 -1.10
C GLU A 35 -16.04 15.81 -1.82
N ILE A 36 -14.92 15.66 -2.50
CA ILE A 36 -14.32 16.69 -3.35
C ILE A 36 -13.91 16.13 -4.70
N THR A 37 -13.83 17.01 -5.70
CA THR A 37 -13.23 16.69 -6.99
C THR A 37 -11.88 17.39 -7.11
N SER A 38 -10.83 16.64 -7.41
CA SER A 38 -9.48 17.16 -7.65
C SER A 38 -8.89 16.44 -8.86
N SER A 39 -8.31 17.17 -9.82
CA SER A 39 -7.73 16.62 -11.06
C SER A 39 -8.65 15.63 -11.80
N ASN A 40 -9.96 15.95 -11.90
CA ASN A 40 -11.02 15.11 -12.48
C ASN A 40 -11.29 13.78 -11.74
N LEU A 41 -10.75 13.61 -10.54
CA LEU A 41 -10.98 12.47 -9.67
C LEU A 41 -11.89 12.86 -8.51
N LYS A 42 -12.81 11.96 -8.16
CA LYS A 42 -13.73 12.15 -7.03
C LYS A 42 -13.17 11.46 -5.80
N TYR A 43 -12.86 12.24 -4.77
CA TYR A 43 -12.38 11.75 -3.48
C TYR A 43 -13.49 11.78 -2.45
N ILE A 44 -13.59 10.73 -1.68
CA ILE A 44 -14.57 10.58 -0.59
C ILE A 44 -13.90 10.76 0.78
N PRO A 45 -14.65 11.10 1.83
CA PRO A 45 -14.16 11.07 3.21
C PRO A 45 -13.63 9.68 3.59
N ASP A 46 -12.70 9.65 4.53
CA ASP A 46 -12.05 8.43 5.00
C ASP A 46 -12.80 7.69 6.13
N GLU A 47 -13.98 8.19 6.53
CA GLU A 47 -14.88 7.46 7.44
C GLU A 47 -15.29 6.11 6.85
N GLY A 48 -15.31 5.07 7.70
CA GLY A 48 -15.61 3.69 7.29
C GLY A 48 -14.38 2.87 6.89
N PHE A 49 -13.25 3.52 6.62
CA PHE A 49 -11.97 2.84 6.34
C PHE A 49 -11.03 2.85 7.55
N ILE A 50 -11.24 3.79 8.46
CA ILE A 50 -10.51 3.92 9.72
C ILE A 50 -11.44 4.49 10.80
N SER A 51 -11.32 3.98 12.03
CA SER A 51 -12.17 4.40 13.17
C SER A 51 -11.46 5.31 14.18
N VAL A 52 -10.16 5.57 14.00
CA VAL A 52 -9.32 6.29 14.95
C VAL A 52 -8.66 7.51 14.30
N GLY A 53 -8.04 8.36 15.15
CA GLY A 53 -7.36 9.57 14.71
C GLY A 53 -8.28 10.78 14.66
N ASN A 54 -7.67 11.97 14.67
CA ASN A 54 -8.33 13.26 14.65
C ASN A 54 -8.20 13.90 13.26
N LYS A 55 -9.14 14.76 12.93
CA LYS A 55 -9.14 15.54 11.69
C LYS A 55 -8.51 16.92 11.92
N SER A 56 -7.83 17.44 10.91
CA SER A 56 -7.33 18.82 10.89
C SER A 56 -7.49 19.45 9.52
N ILE A 57 -7.55 20.77 9.49
CA ILE A 57 -7.62 21.59 8.28
C ILE A 57 -6.30 22.37 8.15
N VAL A 58 -5.77 22.38 6.95
CA VAL A 58 -4.57 23.16 6.60
C VAL A 58 -4.97 24.36 5.77
N ASN A 59 -4.68 25.56 6.30
CA ASN A 59 -5.02 26.82 5.66
C ASN A 59 -3.79 27.42 4.95
N THR A 60 -3.40 26.84 3.82
CA THR A 60 -2.34 27.37 2.97
C THR A 60 -2.96 27.96 1.69
N PRO A 61 -2.64 29.19 1.29
CA PRO A 61 -3.16 29.79 0.05
C PRO A 61 -2.80 28.95 -1.18
N ASN A 62 -3.73 28.84 -2.12
CA ASN A 62 -3.57 28.12 -3.40
C ASN A 62 -3.22 26.61 -3.27
N LEU A 63 -3.49 26.02 -2.12
CA LEU A 63 -3.30 24.59 -1.93
C LEU A 63 -4.33 23.79 -2.74
N LEU A 64 -3.92 22.65 -3.29
CA LEU A 64 -4.87 21.73 -3.93
C LEU A 64 -5.92 21.27 -2.91
N PRO A 65 -7.21 21.21 -3.28
CA PRO A 65 -8.29 20.89 -2.35
C PRO A 65 -8.07 19.60 -1.55
N ILE A 66 -7.49 18.57 -2.19
CA ILE A 66 -7.18 17.29 -1.56
C ILE A 66 -6.10 17.37 -0.45
N LEU A 67 -5.33 18.45 -0.40
CA LEU A 67 -4.28 18.68 0.60
C LEU A 67 -4.75 19.60 1.74
N SER A 68 -5.97 20.15 1.65
CA SER A 68 -6.51 21.09 2.64
C SER A 68 -6.99 20.44 3.93
N THR A 69 -7.12 19.12 3.96
CA THR A 69 -7.47 18.33 5.15
C THR A 69 -6.49 17.20 5.35
N LEU A 70 -6.40 16.71 6.58
CA LEU A 70 -5.62 15.54 6.92
C LEU A 70 -6.22 14.83 8.14
N ARG A 71 -5.88 13.54 8.29
CA ARG A 71 -6.08 12.79 9.52
C ARG A 71 -4.74 12.60 10.22
N TYR A 72 -4.71 12.82 11.55
CA TYR A 72 -3.50 12.62 12.36
C TYR A 72 -3.79 11.77 13.59
N PHE A 73 -2.74 11.14 14.14
CA PHE A 73 -2.84 10.12 15.15
C PHE A 73 -2.04 10.50 16.40
N PRO A 74 -2.69 11.16 17.40
CA PRO A 74 -2.01 11.67 18.59
C PRO A 74 -1.75 10.59 19.65
N ASP A 75 -2.46 9.49 19.64
CA ASP A 75 -2.27 8.40 20.61
C ASP A 75 -0.83 7.86 20.51
N LYS A 76 -0.13 7.82 21.66
CA LYS A 76 1.26 7.34 21.76
C LYS A 76 1.34 5.86 22.15
N GLN A 77 0.24 5.26 22.60
CA GLN A 77 0.21 3.87 23.06
C GLN A 77 -0.08 2.90 21.91
N ALA A 78 -0.89 3.32 20.95
CA ALA A 78 -1.17 2.54 19.76
C ALA A 78 0.10 2.33 18.93
N ARG A 79 0.32 1.10 18.48
CA ARG A 79 1.53 0.70 17.75
C ARG A 79 1.45 0.99 16.26
N LYS A 80 0.22 1.07 15.72
CA LYS A 80 -0.07 1.43 14.32
C LYS A 80 -1.50 1.90 14.16
N TYR A 81 -1.80 2.57 13.03
CA TYR A 81 -3.13 3.07 12.67
C TYR A 81 -3.41 2.64 11.25
N CYS A 82 -4.44 1.81 11.03
CA CYS A 82 -4.66 1.15 9.76
C CYS A 82 -5.96 1.59 9.09
N TYR A 83 -5.86 1.97 7.83
CA TYR A 83 -6.95 1.99 6.87
C TYR A 83 -7.13 0.56 6.34
N VAL A 84 -8.37 0.09 6.27
CA VAL A 84 -8.69 -1.27 5.79
C VAL A 84 -9.69 -1.17 4.64
N PHE A 85 -9.33 -1.75 3.52
CA PHE A 85 -10.10 -1.72 2.27
C PHE A 85 -10.62 -3.10 1.92
N PRO A 86 -11.90 -3.24 1.51
CA PRO A 86 -12.38 -4.45 0.88
C PRO A 86 -11.77 -4.58 -0.52
N VAL A 87 -11.19 -5.73 -0.84
CA VAL A 87 -10.48 -5.98 -2.09
C VAL A 87 -10.71 -7.40 -2.60
N ILE A 88 -10.36 -7.63 -3.86
CA ILE A 88 -10.39 -8.97 -4.46
C ILE A 88 -9.07 -9.68 -4.12
N LYS A 89 -9.17 -10.83 -3.45
CA LYS A 89 -7.99 -11.65 -3.15
C LYS A 89 -7.21 -11.99 -4.42
N GLY A 90 -5.91 -11.74 -4.40
CA GLY A 90 -5.01 -11.94 -5.54
C GLY A 90 -5.04 -10.82 -6.57
N GLY A 91 -6.00 -9.88 -6.50
CA GLY A 91 -6.02 -8.69 -7.35
C GLY A 91 -4.81 -7.80 -7.08
N ARG A 92 -4.33 -7.11 -8.13
CA ARG A 92 -3.23 -6.14 -8.03
C ARG A 92 -3.78 -4.76 -7.78
N TYR A 93 -3.07 -4.03 -6.91
CA TYR A 93 -3.47 -2.68 -6.53
C TYR A 93 -2.25 -1.76 -6.53
N LEU A 94 -2.44 -0.57 -7.10
CA LEU A 94 -1.58 0.58 -6.88
C LEU A 94 -2.10 1.31 -5.64
N ILE A 95 -1.23 1.48 -4.65
CA ILE A 95 -1.52 2.28 -3.48
C ILE A 95 -0.67 3.53 -3.54
N LYS A 96 -1.32 4.69 -3.37
CA LYS A 96 -0.65 5.98 -3.33
C LYS A 96 -1.04 6.71 -2.04
N THR A 97 -0.06 7.18 -1.30
CA THR A 97 -0.23 7.97 -0.08
C THR A 97 0.34 9.36 -0.29
N THR A 98 -0.40 10.39 0.10
CA THR A 98 0.03 11.78 -0.06
C THR A 98 0.01 12.49 1.29
N TYR A 99 1.07 13.27 1.53
CA TYR A 99 1.32 13.97 2.79
C TYR A 99 1.62 15.44 2.55
N TYR A 100 0.84 16.32 3.16
CA TYR A 100 1.14 17.75 3.23
C TYR A 100 1.06 18.19 4.68
N TYR A 101 2.21 18.48 5.28
CA TYR A 101 2.29 18.76 6.72
C TYR A 101 1.59 20.07 7.11
N GLY A 102 1.88 21.15 6.39
CA GLY A 102 1.23 22.46 6.59
C GLY A 102 1.29 23.02 8.03
N GLY A 103 2.10 22.43 8.93
CA GLY A 103 2.21 22.87 10.32
C GLY A 103 0.93 22.64 11.15
N PHE A 104 0.14 21.61 10.83
CA PHE A 104 -1.19 21.35 11.40
C PHE A 104 -1.22 21.22 12.94
N ASP A 105 -0.11 20.81 13.54
CA ASP A 105 0.05 20.60 14.99
C ASP A 105 0.74 21.75 15.71
N GLY A 106 0.97 22.88 15.02
CA GLY A 106 1.67 24.05 15.54
C GLY A 106 3.18 23.85 15.67
N GLY A 107 3.72 22.71 15.22
CA GLY A 107 5.14 22.40 15.18
C GLY A 107 5.85 23.06 14.01
N ASN A 108 7.17 23.12 14.09
CA ASN A 108 8.04 23.67 13.05
C ASN A 108 8.68 22.57 12.18
N GLU A 109 8.51 21.30 12.54
CA GLU A 109 9.15 20.17 11.91
C GLU A 109 8.18 19.01 11.75
N PRO A 110 7.98 18.52 10.50
CA PRO A 110 7.08 17.38 10.25
C PRO A 110 7.59 16.12 10.94
N PRO A 111 6.68 15.26 11.46
CA PRO A 111 7.03 14.00 12.07
C PRO A 111 7.57 13.01 11.04
N VAL A 112 8.53 12.19 11.46
CA VAL A 112 9.00 11.02 10.70
C VAL A 112 8.31 9.77 11.25
N PHE A 113 7.76 8.91 10.39
CA PHE A 113 7.03 7.72 10.80
C PHE A 113 7.05 6.64 9.71
N ASP A 114 6.67 5.43 10.08
CA ASP A 114 6.70 4.27 9.19
C ASP A 114 5.38 4.09 8.45
N GLN A 115 5.45 3.63 7.19
CA GLN A 115 4.35 3.09 6.42
C GLN A 115 4.42 1.56 6.37
N ILE A 116 3.26 0.92 6.53
CA ILE A 116 3.11 -0.53 6.53
C ILE A 116 2.02 -0.90 5.52
N ILE A 117 2.28 -1.90 4.69
CA ILE A 117 1.32 -2.48 3.75
C ILE A 117 1.13 -3.96 4.04
N GLN A 118 -0.10 -4.39 4.34
CA GLN A 118 -0.46 -5.79 4.60
C GLN A 118 0.53 -6.52 5.56
N GLY A 119 0.97 -5.86 6.64
CA GLY A 119 1.93 -6.43 7.59
C GLY A 119 3.40 -6.32 7.18
N THR A 120 3.72 -5.71 6.04
CA THR A 120 5.10 -5.46 5.60
C THR A 120 5.45 -4.00 5.77
N LYS A 121 6.57 -3.71 6.41
CA LYS A 121 7.11 -2.35 6.47
C LYS A 121 7.48 -1.90 5.06
N TRP A 122 6.84 -0.83 4.60
CA TRP A 122 7.01 -0.35 3.23
C TRP A 122 8.10 0.71 3.14
N ASN A 123 7.90 1.84 3.82
CA ASN A 123 8.80 3.00 3.72
C ASN A 123 8.75 3.83 5.02
N ILE A 124 9.68 4.76 5.12
CA ILE A 124 9.68 5.81 6.15
C ILE A 124 9.17 7.10 5.50
N VAL A 125 8.11 7.67 6.04
CA VAL A 125 7.64 9.00 5.64
C VAL A 125 8.52 10.04 6.30
N ASN A 126 9.18 10.84 5.48
CA ASN A 126 9.92 12.02 5.89
C ASN A 126 9.60 13.14 4.91
N THR A 127 8.81 14.12 5.34
CA THR A 127 8.32 15.21 4.49
C THR A 127 9.08 16.51 4.72
N LYS A 128 10.22 16.48 5.40
CA LYS A 128 10.93 17.68 5.85
C LYS A 128 11.38 18.58 4.70
N ASP A 129 12.02 17.99 3.69
CA ASP A 129 12.53 18.75 2.55
C ASP A 129 11.39 19.27 1.66
N ASP A 130 10.38 18.45 1.43
CA ASP A 130 9.19 18.86 0.65
C ASP A 130 8.44 19.99 1.37
N TYR A 131 8.24 19.87 2.68
CA TYR A 131 7.61 20.93 3.49
C TYR A 131 8.41 22.25 3.45
N ALA A 132 9.73 22.18 3.55
CA ALA A 132 10.59 23.37 3.48
C ALA A 132 10.47 24.10 2.12
N ASN A 133 10.10 23.36 1.06
CA ASN A 133 9.87 23.89 -0.28
C ASN A 133 8.38 24.16 -0.59
N GLY A 134 7.49 24.01 0.38
CA GLY A 134 6.03 24.19 0.21
C GLY A 134 5.37 23.10 -0.64
N MET A 135 6.02 21.94 -0.79
CA MET A 135 5.54 20.81 -1.57
C MET A 135 4.90 19.73 -0.70
N SER A 136 4.15 18.84 -1.34
CA SER A 136 3.65 17.61 -0.75
C SER A 136 4.54 16.43 -1.11
N SER A 137 4.69 15.49 -0.19
CA SER A 137 5.34 14.19 -0.47
C SER A 137 4.31 13.16 -0.89
N TYR A 138 4.68 12.27 -1.79
CA TYR A 138 3.86 11.11 -2.14
C TYR A 138 4.71 9.85 -2.26
N TYR A 139 4.07 8.72 -2.01
CA TYR A 139 4.68 7.40 -2.12
C TYR A 139 3.72 6.47 -2.86
N GLU A 140 4.26 5.64 -3.74
CA GLU A 140 3.49 4.64 -4.50
C GLU A 140 4.07 3.24 -4.30
N ILE A 141 3.18 2.24 -4.20
CA ILE A 141 3.53 0.84 -4.16
C ILE A 141 2.51 0.00 -4.93
N VAL A 142 2.99 -1.02 -5.62
CA VAL A 142 2.16 -2.04 -6.25
C VAL A 142 2.24 -3.34 -5.45
N VAL A 143 1.09 -3.87 -5.07
CA VAL A 143 0.96 -5.11 -4.29
C VAL A 143 -0.14 -6.00 -4.85
N ALA A 144 -0.10 -7.30 -4.55
CA ALA A 144 -1.28 -8.15 -4.66
C ALA A 144 -1.96 -8.31 -3.29
N ALA A 145 -3.27 -8.30 -3.28
CA ALA A 145 -4.04 -8.50 -2.06
C ALA A 145 -3.90 -9.95 -1.56
N ALA A 146 -3.37 -10.14 -0.35
CA ALA A 146 -3.19 -11.46 0.26
C ALA A 146 -4.52 -12.11 0.70
N GLY A 147 -5.53 -11.30 0.99
CA GLY A 147 -6.86 -11.68 1.46
C GLY A 147 -7.97 -10.88 0.77
N THR A 148 -9.15 -10.88 1.35
CA THR A 148 -10.30 -10.06 0.93
C THR A 148 -10.26 -8.65 1.50
N THR A 149 -9.27 -8.34 2.31
CA THR A 149 -8.97 -7.01 2.82
C THR A 149 -7.52 -6.65 2.53
N LEU A 150 -7.27 -5.35 2.37
CA LEU A 150 -5.95 -4.76 2.22
C LEU A 150 -5.82 -3.65 3.26
N SER A 151 -4.74 -3.67 4.05
CA SER A 151 -4.47 -2.64 5.05
C SER A 151 -3.28 -1.77 4.67
N VAL A 152 -3.44 -0.46 4.86
CA VAL A 152 -2.38 0.56 4.78
C VAL A 152 -2.29 1.21 6.15
N CYS A 153 -1.15 1.06 6.82
CA CYS A 153 -1.01 1.55 8.18
C CYS A 153 0.15 2.55 8.32
N LEU A 154 -0.01 3.46 9.27
CA LEU A 154 1.03 4.37 9.74
C LEU A 154 1.44 3.94 11.14
N ALA A 155 2.73 4.01 11.45
CA ALA A 155 3.24 3.66 12.76
C ALA A 155 4.30 4.65 13.23
N ARG A 156 4.30 4.94 14.53
CA ARG A 156 5.38 5.72 15.13
C ARG A 156 6.69 4.95 15.07
N ASN A 157 7.79 5.66 14.92
CA ASN A 157 9.13 5.13 15.09
C ASN A 157 9.95 6.01 16.06
N ALA A 158 11.22 5.67 16.28
CA ALA A 158 12.07 6.39 17.22
C ALA A 158 12.29 7.89 16.86
N GLN A 159 12.03 8.27 15.62
CA GLN A 159 12.18 9.65 15.12
C GLN A 159 10.87 10.44 15.14
N THR A 160 9.75 9.83 15.56
CA THR A 160 8.44 10.48 15.53
C THR A 160 8.31 11.49 16.67
N VAL A 161 8.44 12.77 16.37
CA VAL A 161 8.38 13.87 17.36
C VAL A 161 6.97 14.28 17.74
N SER A 162 6.01 14.24 16.80
CA SER A 162 4.60 14.57 17.03
C SER A 162 3.67 13.43 16.57
N SER A 163 2.70 13.68 15.72
CA SER A 163 1.70 12.70 15.31
C SER A 163 1.90 12.26 13.86
N PRO A 164 1.96 10.95 13.56
CA PRO A 164 1.76 10.48 12.18
C PRO A 164 0.49 11.08 11.59
N PHE A 165 0.48 11.37 10.30
CA PHE A 165 -0.65 11.99 9.61
C PHE A 165 -0.72 11.55 8.15
N ILE A 166 -1.83 11.79 7.49
CA ILE A 166 -2.02 11.54 6.06
C ILE A 166 -3.05 12.50 5.48
N SER A 167 -2.80 13.03 4.28
CA SER A 167 -3.71 13.93 3.57
C SER A 167 -4.61 13.21 2.58
N ALA A 168 -4.05 12.29 1.79
CA ALA A 168 -4.83 11.48 0.86
C ALA A 168 -4.30 10.05 0.76
N LEU A 169 -5.21 9.11 0.48
CA LEU A 169 -4.90 7.70 0.29
C LEU A 169 -5.71 7.15 -0.87
N GLU A 170 -5.01 6.60 -1.85
CA GLU A 170 -5.60 6.02 -3.04
C GLU A 170 -5.26 4.53 -3.12
N VAL A 171 -6.24 3.70 -3.41
CA VAL A 171 -6.10 2.25 -3.61
C VAL A 171 -6.82 1.91 -4.90
N GLU A 172 -6.07 1.68 -5.98
CA GLU A 172 -6.63 1.51 -7.32
C GLU A 172 -6.27 0.14 -7.88
N SER A 173 -7.24 -0.52 -8.51
CA SER A 173 -7.05 -1.81 -9.16
C SER A 173 -6.22 -1.65 -10.43
N LEU A 174 -5.15 -2.42 -10.55
CA LEU A 174 -4.34 -2.52 -11.76
C LEU A 174 -4.76 -3.69 -12.64
N ASP A 175 -4.62 -3.51 -13.97
CA ASP A 175 -4.76 -4.59 -14.92
C ASP A 175 -3.68 -5.68 -14.69
N ASP A 176 -4.04 -6.93 -14.88
CA ASP A 176 -3.16 -8.07 -14.66
C ASP A 176 -1.98 -8.14 -15.64
N SER A 177 -2.01 -7.41 -16.74
CA SER A 177 -0.89 -7.28 -17.68
C SER A 177 0.23 -6.36 -17.17
N VAL A 178 -0.10 -5.42 -16.28
CA VAL A 178 0.86 -4.43 -15.76
C VAL A 178 1.75 -5.06 -14.69
N TYR A 179 3.07 -4.95 -14.85
CA TYR A 179 4.11 -5.53 -13.97
C TYR A 179 4.00 -7.06 -13.79
N ASN A 180 3.44 -7.78 -14.76
CA ASN A 180 3.15 -9.23 -14.65
C ASN A 180 4.39 -10.12 -14.61
N SER A 181 5.59 -9.61 -14.86
CA SER A 181 6.86 -10.31 -14.67
C SER A 181 7.31 -10.41 -13.21
N THR A 182 6.56 -9.79 -12.28
CA THR A 182 6.84 -9.81 -10.84
C THR A 182 6.03 -10.88 -10.14
N ASP A 183 6.66 -11.70 -9.31
CA ASP A 183 5.98 -12.64 -8.42
C ASP A 183 5.44 -11.89 -7.18
N PHE A 184 4.22 -11.38 -7.30
CA PHE A 184 3.55 -10.65 -6.22
C PHE A 184 3.15 -11.52 -5.02
N THR A 185 3.36 -12.82 -5.07
CA THR A 185 3.23 -13.67 -3.88
C THR A 185 4.44 -13.56 -2.95
N LYS A 186 5.55 -13.00 -3.44
CA LYS A 186 6.82 -12.84 -2.72
C LYS A 186 7.28 -11.39 -2.59
N TYR A 187 6.87 -10.54 -3.52
CA TYR A 187 7.40 -9.18 -3.63
C TYR A 187 6.28 -8.15 -3.86
N ALA A 188 6.52 -6.95 -3.38
CA ALA A 188 5.85 -5.73 -3.78
C ALA A 188 6.81 -4.85 -4.58
N LEU A 189 6.30 -3.89 -5.34
CA LEU A 189 7.09 -2.93 -6.10
C LEU A 189 6.86 -1.53 -5.57
N SER A 190 7.82 -0.98 -4.82
CA SER A 190 7.78 0.40 -4.32
C SER A 190 8.38 1.34 -5.37
N THR A 191 7.61 2.30 -5.86
CA THR A 191 8.07 3.27 -6.86
C THR A 191 9.18 4.13 -6.27
N VAL A 192 10.31 4.18 -6.96
CA VAL A 192 11.45 5.05 -6.63
C VAL A 192 11.48 6.25 -7.56
N ALA A 193 11.35 5.99 -8.87
CA ALA A 193 11.27 7.01 -9.88
C ALA A 193 10.46 6.50 -11.08
N ARG A 194 9.63 7.36 -11.63
CA ARG A 194 8.92 7.14 -12.89
C ARG A 194 8.90 8.45 -13.64
N SER A 195 9.56 8.49 -14.80
CA SER A 195 9.74 9.73 -15.55
C SER A 195 9.52 9.57 -17.04
N PHE A 196 9.04 10.64 -17.65
CA PHE A 196 9.10 10.84 -19.10
C PHE A 196 10.19 11.85 -19.43
N PHE A 197 10.83 11.64 -20.57
CA PHE A 197 12.09 12.30 -20.91
C PHE A 197 11.96 13.32 -22.05
N GLY A 198 12.82 14.35 -22.00
CA GLY A 198 12.93 15.34 -23.06
C GLY A 198 11.88 16.45 -23.02
N SER A 199 11.13 16.55 -21.95
CA SER A 199 10.16 17.61 -21.69
C SER A 199 10.27 18.08 -20.23
N ASP A 200 9.96 19.34 -20.02
CA ASP A 200 9.83 20.04 -18.74
C ASP A 200 8.37 20.41 -18.41
N GLY A 201 7.42 19.73 -19.08
CA GLY A 201 5.99 19.93 -18.86
C GLY A 201 5.50 19.42 -17.51
N ASP A 202 4.18 19.55 -17.28
CA ASP A 202 3.54 19.11 -16.06
C ASP A 202 3.64 17.59 -15.84
N MET A 203 3.59 17.17 -14.58
CA MET A 203 3.50 15.77 -14.19
C MET A 203 2.28 15.11 -14.84
N ILE A 204 2.46 13.91 -15.37
CA ILE A 204 1.37 13.12 -15.98
C ILE A 204 0.75 12.24 -14.89
N SER A 205 -0.58 12.23 -14.85
CA SER A 205 -1.40 11.35 -14.01
C SER A 205 -2.73 11.07 -14.72
N PHE A 206 -3.77 10.68 -14.00
CA PHE A 206 -5.11 10.60 -14.55
C PHE A 206 -5.56 11.98 -15.10
N PRO A 207 -6.25 12.07 -16.25
CA PRO A 207 -6.74 10.98 -17.09
C PRO A 207 -5.75 10.44 -18.12
N ASP A 208 -4.60 11.04 -18.27
CA ASP A 208 -3.62 10.65 -19.29
C ASP A 208 -3.02 9.26 -19.02
N ASP A 209 -2.74 8.94 -17.74
CA ASP A 209 -2.47 7.57 -17.32
C ASP A 209 -3.74 6.96 -16.73
N PRO A 210 -4.34 5.94 -17.38
CA PRO A 210 -5.60 5.34 -16.93
C PRO A 210 -5.47 4.57 -15.59
N PHE A 211 -4.25 4.32 -15.13
CA PHE A 211 -3.94 3.72 -13.84
C PHE A 211 -3.58 4.76 -12.77
N ASN A 212 -3.70 6.04 -13.10
CA ASN A 212 -3.39 7.16 -12.21
C ASN A 212 -1.97 7.12 -11.61
N ARG A 213 -1.01 6.50 -12.33
CA ARG A 213 0.41 6.52 -11.93
C ARG A 213 0.97 7.92 -12.17
N LEU A 214 1.86 8.36 -11.29
CA LEU A 214 2.51 9.66 -11.42
C LEU A 214 3.80 9.52 -12.24
N TRP A 215 3.90 10.29 -13.35
CA TRP A 215 5.08 10.37 -14.20
C TRP A 215 5.66 11.78 -14.11
N GLN A 216 6.87 11.87 -13.60
CA GLN A 216 7.56 13.16 -13.46
C GLN A 216 8.30 13.54 -14.75
N PRO A 217 8.32 14.83 -15.14
CA PRO A 217 9.15 15.29 -16.22
C PRO A 217 10.63 15.13 -15.85
N PHE A 218 11.44 14.78 -16.84
CA PHE A 218 12.89 14.79 -16.70
C PHE A 218 13.54 15.32 -17.96
N LYS A 219 14.41 16.30 -17.79
CA LYS A 219 15.20 16.91 -18.83
C LYS A 219 16.60 17.17 -18.29
N ASP A 220 17.60 16.94 -19.11
CA ASP A 220 18.99 17.25 -18.83
C ASP A 220 19.58 18.09 -19.96
N GLU A 221 20.90 18.18 -20.07
CA GLU A 221 21.58 18.93 -21.11
C GLU A 221 21.59 18.22 -22.49
N ASN A 222 21.19 16.95 -22.55
CA ASN A 222 21.10 16.24 -23.80
C ASN A 222 20.00 16.82 -24.72
N PRO A 223 20.15 16.76 -26.03
CA PRO A 223 19.10 17.18 -26.97
C PRO A 223 17.80 16.40 -26.75
N SER A 224 16.68 17.08 -26.97
CA SER A 224 15.35 16.45 -26.93
C SER A 224 14.65 16.54 -28.28
N VAL A 225 13.73 15.65 -28.55
CA VAL A 225 12.92 15.58 -29.75
C VAL A 225 11.47 15.28 -29.43
N MET A 226 10.54 15.94 -30.13
CA MET A 226 9.10 15.66 -30.03
C MET A 226 8.67 14.64 -31.07
N SER A 227 7.68 13.83 -30.73
CA SER A 227 7.11 12.83 -31.64
C SER A 227 6.39 13.47 -32.83
N GLN A 228 6.64 12.96 -34.04
CA GLN A 228 5.97 13.31 -35.28
C GLN A 228 5.01 12.20 -35.75
N THR A 229 4.89 11.12 -34.99
CA THR A 229 4.08 9.94 -35.31
C THR A 229 3.00 9.70 -34.28
N SER A 230 1.96 8.96 -34.64
CA SER A 230 0.95 8.47 -33.70
C SER A 230 1.57 7.44 -32.78
N ILE A 231 1.17 7.49 -31.49
CA ILE A 231 1.65 6.61 -30.44
C ILE A 231 0.51 5.68 -30.05
N ASN A 232 0.79 4.38 -30.02
CA ASN A 232 -0.12 3.37 -29.47
C ASN A 232 0.47 2.77 -28.20
N PRO A 233 0.01 3.16 -26.99
CA PRO A 233 0.55 2.66 -25.72
C PRO A 233 0.33 1.17 -25.51
N SER A 234 -0.66 0.55 -26.15
CA SER A 234 -0.97 -0.88 -26.00
C SER A 234 0.14 -1.82 -26.50
N ASP A 235 1.06 -1.29 -27.31
CA ASP A 235 2.20 -2.05 -27.82
C ASP A 235 3.38 -2.11 -26.84
N PHE A 236 3.28 -1.36 -25.73
CA PHE A 236 4.31 -1.29 -24.70
C PHE A 236 3.98 -2.14 -23.47
N TRP A 237 5.00 -2.79 -22.96
CA TRP A 237 4.93 -3.45 -21.65
C TRP A 237 4.59 -2.43 -20.54
N ASN A 238 3.80 -2.81 -19.56
CA ASN A 238 3.29 -1.93 -18.49
C ASN A 238 2.41 -0.75 -18.93
N LEU A 239 2.03 -0.67 -20.19
CA LEU A 239 1.09 0.33 -20.71
C LEU A 239 1.40 1.77 -20.25
N PRO A 240 2.56 2.35 -20.61
CA PRO A 240 2.87 3.73 -20.27
C PRO A 240 1.88 4.69 -20.94
N PRO A 241 1.54 5.84 -20.34
CA PRO A 241 0.62 6.77 -20.95
C PRO A 241 1.19 7.36 -22.24
N LYS A 242 0.31 7.65 -23.19
CA LYS A 242 0.69 8.22 -24.49
C LYS A 242 1.54 9.48 -24.38
N LYS A 243 1.21 10.37 -23.42
CA LYS A 243 1.97 11.60 -23.17
C LYS A 243 3.41 11.34 -22.75
N ALA A 244 3.67 10.28 -22.00
CA ALA A 244 5.04 9.93 -21.58
C ALA A 244 5.95 9.52 -22.74
N LEU A 245 5.37 9.17 -23.88
CA LEU A 245 6.09 8.79 -25.09
C LEU A 245 6.14 9.93 -26.13
N ALA A 246 5.55 11.09 -25.85
CA ALA A 246 5.44 12.20 -26.80
C ALA A 246 6.76 12.93 -27.06
N ALA A 247 7.72 12.81 -26.14
CA ALA A 247 9.06 13.39 -26.28
C ALA A 247 10.12 12.31 -25.99
N ALA A 248 11.37 12.61 -26.30
CA ALA A 248 12.52 11.78 -25.96
C ALA A 248 13.77 12.63 -25.77
N ILE A 249 14.67 12.18 -24.90
CA ILE A 249 16.07 12.59 -24.92
C ILE A 249 16.76 11.78 -26.02
N ASN A 250 17.56 12.41 -26.84
CA ASN A 250 18.26 11.78 -27.97
C ASN A 250 19.71 12.24 -28.08
N GLN A 251 20.45 11.61 -28.98
CA GLN A 251 21.80 12.03 -29.31
C GLN A 251 22.04 11.99 -30.81
N SER A 252 23.06 12.71 -31.29
CA SER A 252 23.47 12.75 -32.69
C SER A 252 24.01 11.40 -33.18
N ARG A 253 24.04 11.20 -34.48
CA ARG A 253 24.63 10.03 -35.12
C ARG A 253 26.03 9.74 -34.57
N ASN A 254 26.31 8.46 -34.32
CA ASN A 254 27.61 7.96 -33.82
C ASN A 254 28.00 8.48 -32.41
N LYS A 255 27.11 9.17 -31.70
CA LYS A 255 27.37 9.60 -30.33
C LYS A 255 26.60 8.73 -29.32
N THR A 256 27.28 8.39 -28.26
CA THR A 256 26.69 7.69 -27.11
C THR A 256 25.82 8.68 -26.32
N LEU A 257 24.64 8.24 -25.90
CA LEU A 257 23.79 8.96 -24.96
C LEU A 257 24.07 8.45 -23.56
N LEU A 258 24.50 9.35 -22.68
CA LEU A 258 24.65 9.11 -21.24
C LEU A 258 23.53 9.83 -20.50
N LEU A 259 22.81 9.09 -19.65
CA LEU A 259 21.74 9.59 -18.80
C LEU A 259 22.02 9.21 -17.35
N LYS A 260 22.01 10.18 -16.43
CA LYS A 260 22.07 9.96 -14.97
C LYS A 260 20.67 10.09 -14.42
N TRP A 261 20.00 8.94 -14.28
CA TRP A 261 18.62 8.90 -13.83
C TRP A 261 18.32 7.58 -13.08
N PRO A 262 17.59 7.62 -11.92
CA PRO A 262 17.06 8.82 -11.25
C PRO A 262 18.17 9.71 -10.68
N ALA A 263 17.83 10.98 -10.40
CA ALA A 263 18.80 11.97 -9.93
C ALA A 263 19.35 11.68 -8.53
N MET A 264 18.68 10.81 -7.75
CA MET A 264 19.09 10.43 -6.40
C MET A 264 19.97 9.18 -6.40
N SER A 265 20.78 9.05 -5.33
CA SER A 265 21.56 7.84 -5.05
C SER A 265 20.67 6.74 -4.51
N LEU A 266 20.75 5.54 -5.07
CA LEU A 266 19.91 4.40 -4.70
C LEU A 266 20.57 3.50 -3.65
N PRO A 267 19.81 2.98 -2.67
CA PRO A 267 20.27 1.89 -1.80
C PRO A 267 20.72 0.66 -2.59
N SER A 268 21.72 -0.07 -2.06
CA SER A 268 22.19 -1.31 -2.68
C SER A 268 21.18 -2.44 -2.49
N THR A 269 20.34 -2.66 -3.52
CA THR A 269 19.35 -3.73 -3.53
C THR A 269 18.93 -4.08 -4.97
N LYS A 270 17.90 -4.92 -5.12
CA LYS A 270 17.32 -5.26 -6.42
C LYS A 270 16.14 -4.36 -6.77
N TYR A 271 16.05 -4.02 -8.04
CA TYR A 271 15.01 -3.15 -8.58
C TYR A 271 14.34 -3.79 -9.80
N TYR A 272 13.07 -3.50 -9.95
CA TYR A 272 12.40 -3.58 -11.23
C TYR A 272 12.78 -2.32 -12.01
N ILE A 273 13.29 -2.48 -13.23
CA ILE A 273 13.61 -1.37 -14.14
C ILE A 273 12.94 -1.60 -15.48
N ALA A 274 12.25 -0.61 -16.02
CA ALA A 274 11.69 -0.62 -17.36
C ALA A 274 12.10 0.66 -18.10
N LEU A 275 12.57 0.49 -19.34
CA LEU A 275 13.02 1.56 -20.23
C LEU A 275 12.16 1.52 -21.50
N TYR A 276 11.62 2.67 -21.91
CA TYR A 276 10.68 2.81 -23.00
C TYR A 276 11.28 3.60 -24.15
N PHE A 277 11.20 3.05 -25.35
CA PHE A 277 11.82 3.59 -26.54
C PHE A 277 10.84 3.59 -27.70
N GLN A 278 10.74 4.73 -28.42
CA GLN A 278 9.97 4.84 -29.65
C GLN A 278 10.65 5.81 -30.60
N ASP A 279 10.81 5.42 -31.87
CA ASP A 279 11.32 6.34 -32.88
C ASP A 279 10.22 7.31 -33.31
N HIS A 280 10.53 8.59 -33.24
CA HIS A 280 9.59 9.69 -33.51
C HIS A 280 9.49 10.11 -34.99
N ARG A 281 10.27 9.51 -35.84
CA ARG A 281 10.35 9.89 -37.25
C ARG A 281 9.41 9.04 -38.09
N PRO A 282 8.89 9.59 -39.24
CA PRO A 282 8.19 8.77 -40.21
C PRO A 282 9.09 7.63 -40.71
N ARG A 283 8.50 6.49 -41.07
CA ARG A 283 9.25 5.37 -41.66
C ARG A 283 9.85 5.78 -42.98
N TYR A 284 11.19 5.88 -43.03
CA TYR A 284 11.97 5.91 -44.27
C TYR A 284 12.82 4.65 -44.37
N PRO A 285 13.07 4.09 -45.56
CA PRO A 285 13.80 2.84 -45.76
C PRO A 285 15.20 2.81 -45.13
N THR A 286 15.80 3.96 -44.86
CA THR A 286 17.17 4.12 -44.36
C THR A 286 17.26 4.54 -42.89
N ASN A 287 16.14 4.64 -42.18
CA ASN A 287 16.09 5.24 -40.84
C ASN A 287 15.88 4.20 -39.74
N TRP A 288 16.70 3.21 -39.66
CA TRP A 288 16.74 2.26 -38.53
C TRP A 288 17.60 2.81 -37.38
N ARG A 289 17.28 2.43 -36.20
CA ARG A 289 17.91 2.88 -34.98
C ARG A 289 18.23 1.65 -34.11
N VAL A 290 19.52 1.25 -34.08
CA VAL A 290 20.00 0.12 -33.30
C VAL A 290 21.12 0.60 -32.38
N PHE A 291 21.00 0.23 -31.09
CA PHE A 291 22.00 0.57 -30.08
C PHE A 291 22.03 -0.48 -28.96
N ASN A 292 23.10 -0.49 -28.20
CA ASN A 292 23.22 -1.28 -26.96
C ASN A 292 22.80 -0.42 -25.78
N VAL A 293 22.18 -1.04 -24.79
CA VAL A 293 21.78 -0.44 -23.52
C VAL A 293 22.64 -1.03 -22.42
N SER A 294 23.32 -0.19 -21.65
CA SER A 294 23.97 -0.60 -20.41
C SER A 294 23.47 0.23 -19.22
N VAL A 295 23.43 -0.39 -18.05
CA VAL A 295 23.02 0.25 -16.79
C VAL A 295 24.11 -0.01 -15.77
N ASN A 296 24.67 1.05 -15.20
CA ASN A 296 25.83 1.03 -14.30
C ASN A 296 27.01 0.19 -14.85
N GLY A 297 27.32 0.37 -16.14
CA GLY A 297 28.41 -0.33 -16.82
C GLY A 297 28.14 -1.82 -17.15
N GLN A 298 26.99 -2.36 -16.76
CA GLN A 298 26.59 -3.73 -17.08
C GLN A 298 25.70 -3.76 -18.32
N ASN A 299 25.90 -4.74 -19.21
CA ASN A 299 25.05 -4.88 -20.40
C ASN A 299 23.62 -5.22 -19.99
N PHE A 300 22.68 -4.34 -20.33
CA PHE A 300 21.25 -4.49 -20.04
C PHE A 300 20.51 -5.10 -21.24
N TYR A 301 20.82 -4.62 -22.45
CA TYR A 301 20.26 -5.14 -23.69
C TYR A 301 21.20 -4.86 -24.88
N SER A 302 21.41 -5.86 -25.73
CA SER A 302 22.28 -5.73 -26.90
C SER A 302 21.47 -5.64 -28.19
N ASN A 303 21.93 -4.78 -29.12
CA ASN A 303 21.35 -4.61 -30.45
C ASN A 303 19.83 -4.28 -30.42
N LEU A 304 19.42 -3.38 -29.53
CA LEU A 304 18.03 -2.94 -29.43
C LEU A 304 17.64 -2.20 -30.72
N ASN A 305 16.69 -2.76 -31.45
CA ASN A 305 16.13 -2.13 -32.66
C ASN A 305 14.86 -1.34 -32.28
N VAL A 306 14.96 -0.02 -32.34
CA VAL A 306 13.86 0.89 -31.99
C VAL A 306 13.17 1.37 -33.28
N THR A 307 11.84 1.13 -33.32
CA THR A 307 10.98 1.50 -34.45
C THR A 307 9.89 2.47 -34.01
N THR A 308 9.04 2.89 -34.93
CA THR A 308 7.85 3.71 -34.68
C THR A 308 6.80 2.99 -33.85
N ASN A 309 6.80 1.65 -33.81
CA ASN A 309 5.91 0.88 -32.93
C ASN A 309 6.36 0.93 -31.46
N GLY A 310 7.63 1.30 -31.25
CA GLY A 310 8.22 1.32 -29.92
C GLY A 310 8.63 -0.05 -29.39
N VAL A 311 9.34 -0.03 -28.28
CA VAL A 311 9.79 -1.23 -27.56
C VAL A 311 10.04 -0.89 -26.10
N THR A 312 9.77 -1.85 -25.22
CA THR A 312 10.17 -1.80 -23.81
C THR A 312 11.23 -2.85 -23.54
N VAL A 313 12.30 -2.46 -22.87
CA VAL A 313 13.24 -3.42 -22.26
C VAL A 313 13.18 -3.29 -20.75
N TYR A 314 13.16 -4.42 -20.05
CA TYR A 314 12.98 -4.42 -18.61
C TYR A 314 13.74 -5.58 -17.93
N SER A 315 13.97 -5.42 -16.66
CA SER A 315 14.42 -6.49 -15.76
C SER A 315 13.60 -6.46 -14.48
N SER A 316 13.13 -7.62 -14.06
CA SER A 316 12.35 -7.75 -12.83
C SER A 316 13.20 -7.78 -11.56
N GLN A 317 14.54 -7.90 -11.65
CA GLN A 317 15.45 -8.01 -10.48
C GLN A 317 16.87 -7.50 -10.81
N TRP A 318 16.99 -6.26 -11.31
CA TRP A 318 18.28 -5.66 -11.62
C TRP A 318 18.94 -5.08 -10.37
N PRO A 319 20.23 -5.40 -10.10
CA PRO A 319 20.94 -4.81 -8.96
C PRO A 319 21.33 -3.36 -9.27
N LEU A 320 20.96 -2.43 -8.39
CA LEU A 320 21.40 -1.04 -8.45
C LEU A 320 21.97 -0.63 -7.09
N SER A 321 22.89 0.34 -7.13
CA SER A 321 23.50 0.95 -5.95
C SER A 321 24.11 2.29 -6.35
N GLY A 322 23.93 3.32 -5.52
CA GLY A 322 24.48 4.65 -5.78
C GLY A 322 23.77 5.37 -6.93
N GLN A 323 24.49 6.26 -7.62
CA GLN A 323 24.00 6.96 -8.80
C GLN A 323 23.80 5.97 -9.96
N THR A 324 22.64 6.00 -10.58
CA THR A 324 22.35 5.15 -11.74
C THR A 324 22.72 5.87 -13.03
N GLU A 325 23.50 5.19 -13.88
CA GLU A 325 23.87 5.63 -15.22
C GLU A 325 23.28 4.69 -16.27
N ILE A 326 22.52 5.24 -17.21
CA ILE A 326 21.99 4.55 -18.39
C ILE A 326 22.78 5.04 -19.59
N ILE A 327 23.43 4.12 -20.31
CA ILE A 327 24.27 4.43 -21.46
C ILE A 327 23.71 3.73 -22.69
N LEU A 328 23.40 4.51 -23.73
CA LEU A 328 22.94 4.00 -25.03
C LEU A 328 24.04 4.18 -26.06
N THR A 329 24.65 3.08 -26.48
CA THR A 329 25.78 3.09 -27.44
C THR A 329 25.28 2.67 -28.81
N PRO A 330 25.31 3.56 -29.87
CA PRO A 330 24.82 3.21 -31.19
C PRO A 330 25.65 2.07 -31.80
N ALA A 331 25.00 1.18 -32.55
CA ALA A 331 25.68 0.18 -33.34
C ALA A 331 26.49 0.87 -34.49
N SER A 332 27.46 0.16 -35.03
CA SER A 332 28.31 0.68 -36.09
C SER A 332 27.48 1.13 -37.33
N ASN A 333 27.82 2.25 -37.90
CA ASN A 333 27.22 2.79 -39.13
C ASN A 333 25.70 3.11 -39.04
N MET A 334 25.16 3.32 -37.87
CA MET A 334 23.77 3.75 -37.73
C MET A 334 23.54 5.15 -38.32
N PRO A 335 22.46 5.34 -39.09
CA PRO A 335 22.17 6.64 -39.71
C PRO A 335 21.76 7.70 -38.69
N VAL A 336 21.35 7.27 -37.46
CA VAL A 336 20.88 8.15 -36.40
C VAL A 336 21.38 7.66 -35.02
N GLY A 337 21.45 8.59 -34.07
CA GLY A 337 21.86 8.29 -32.72
C GLY A 337 20.73 7.65 -31.86
N PRO A 338 21.06 7.21 -30.65
CA PRO A 338 20.11 6.61 -29.72
C PRO A 338 19.10 7.62 -29.16
N LEU A 339 17.99 7.14 -28.63
CA LEU A 339 17.01 7.94 -27.89
C LEU A 339 16.37 7.10 -26.78
N ILE A 340 15.70 7.77 -25.83
CA ILE A 340 14.87 7.18 -24.78
C ILE A 340 13.70 8.11 -24.43
N ASN A 341 12.50 7.56 -24.24
CA ASN A 341 11.27 8.33 -24.01
C ASN A 341 10.88 8.39 -22.54
N ALA A 342 10.97 7.27 -21.84
CA ALA A 342 10.51 7.17 -20.45
C ALA A 342 11.20 6.01 -19.73
N ALA A 343 11.15 6.03 -18.41
CA ALA A 343 11.66 4.95 -17.59
C ALA A 343 10.95 4.86 -16.24
N GLU A 344 10.99 3.64 -15.67
CA GLU A 344 10.54 3.34 -14.32
C GLU A 344 11.61 2.56 -13.57
N VAL A 345 11.83 2.94 -12.30
CA VAL A 345 12.63 2.18 -11.32
C VAL A 345 11.76 1.99 -10.07
N LEU A 346 11.49 0.73 -9.73
CA LEU A 346 10.74 0.35 -8.55
C LEU A 346 11.60 -0.59 -7.69
N GLN A 347 11.71 -0.29 -6.41
CA GLN A 347 12.40 -1.16 -5.47
C GLN A 347 11.59 -2.43 -5.24
N ILE A 348 12.25 -3.57 -5.30
CA ILE A 348 11.65 -4.86 -4.98
C ILE A 348 11.66 -5.02 -3.47
N LEU A 349 10.47 -5.00 -2.89
CA LEU A 349 10.26 -5.15 -1.46
C LEU A 349 9.81 -6.60 -1.19
N PRO A 350 10.60 -7.41 -0.48
CA PRO A 350 10.14 -8.73 -0.05
C PRO A 350 8.91 -8.57 0.85
N ILE A 351 7.82 -9.28 0.51
CA ILE A 351 6.64 -9.28 1.35
C ILE A 351 6.96 -10.05 2.62
N GLY A 352 6.69 -9.43 3.78
CA GLY A 352 6.76 -10.06 5.10
C GLY A 352 5.87 -11.31 5.16
N GLY A 353 5.94 -12.05 6.23
CA GLY A 353 5.01 -13.13 6.52
C GLY A 353 3.56 -12.64 6.53
N ARG A 354 2.67 -13.49 6.92
CA ARG A 354 1.28 -13.14 7.22
C ARG A 354 0.80 -13.87 8.46
N THR A 355 -0.12 -13.29 9.18
CA THR A 355 -0.81 -14.00 10.24
C THR A 355 -1.72 -15.07 9.64
N GLN A 356 -1.83 -16.22 10.29
CA GLN A 356 -2.76 -17.27 9.88
C GLN A 356 -4.18 -16.71 9.79
N THR A 357 -4.87 -16.94 8.67
CA THR A 357 -6.18 -16.36 8.39
C THR A 357 -7.20 -16.61 9.51
N ARG A 358 -7.20 -17.80 10.11
CA ARG A 358 -8.10 -18.11 11.22
C ARG A 358 -7.81 -17.30 12.48
N ASP A 359 -6.52 -16.99 12.73
CA ASP A 359 -6.12 -16.16 13.87
C ASP A 359 -6.51 -14.70 13.61
N VAL A 360 -6.34 -14.20 12.35
CA VAL A 360 -6.83 -12.87 11.95
C VAL A 360 -8.34 -12.77 12.19
N MET A 361 -9.13 -13.73 11.67
CA MET A 361 -10.58 -13.74 11.82
C MET A 361 -11.02 -13.77 13.29
N ALA A 362 -10.34 -14.57 14.12
CA ALA A 362 -10.65 -14.67 15.55
C ALA A 362 -10.33 -13.37 16.31
N MET A 363 -9.21 -12.72 15.97
CA MET A 363 -8.83 -11.44 16.56
C MET A 363 -9.73 -10.29 16.10
N GLU A 364 -10.09 -10.25 14.83
CA GLU A 364 -11.07 -9.27 14.30
C GLU A 364 -12.46 -9.47 14.95
N ASP A 365 -12.87 -10.72 15.18
CA ASP A 365 -14.14 -11.01 15.85
C ASP A 365 -14.09 -10.61 17.33
N LEU A 366 -12.97 -10.86 18.00
CA LEU A 366 -12.76 -10.36 19.35
C LEU A 366 -12.84 -8.84 19.40
N ALA A 367 -12.16 -8.13 18.47
CA ALA A 367 -12.21 -6.67 18.38
C ALA A 367 -13.64 -6.13 18.20
N ARG A 368 -14.47 -6.80 17.39
CA ARG A 368 -15.89 -6.41 17.17
C ARG A 368 -16.80 -6.67 18.38
N ASN A 369 -16.44 -7.62 19.26
CA ASN A 369 -17.21 -7.96 20.44
C ASN A 369 -16.79 -7.18 21.70
N LEU A 370 -15.73 -6.40 21.61
CA LEU A 370 -15.33 -5.43 22.62
C LEU A 370 -15.96 -4.06 22.30
N ASP A 371 -16.49 -3.38 23.31
CA ASP A 371 -17.08 -2.03 23.13
C ASP A 371 -16.00 -0.97 22.91
N ASN A 372 -14.81 -1.17 23.49
CA ASN A 372 -13.68 -0.26 23.48
C ASN A 372 -12.34 -0.98 23.24
N PRO A 373 -12.17 -1.64 22.09
CA PRO A 373 -10.91 -2.32 21.76
C PRO A 373 -9.74 -1.32 21.67
N PRO A 374 -8.49 -1.77 21.86
CA PRO A 374 -7.32 -0.93 21.64
C PRO A 374 -7.34 -0.28 20.24
N ALA A 375 -6.91 0.98 20.15
CA ALA A 375 -7.02 1.81 18.94
C ALA A 375 -6.24 1.25 17.74
N ASP A 376 -5.27 0.38 17.98
CA ASP A 376 -4.46 -0.27 16.94
C ASP A 376 -4.95 -1.66 16.53
N TRP A 377 -6.13 -2.08 17.01
CA TRP A 377 -6.72 -3.38 16.67
C TRP A 377 -7.40 -3.34 15.28
N SER A 378 -6.60 -3.02 14.26
CA SER A 378 -6.99 -3.08 12.85
C SER A 378 -5.79 -3.49 11.97
N GLY A 379 -6.04 -4.00 10.77
CA GLY A 379 -5.02 -4.59 9.92
C GLY A 379 -4.50 -5.94 10.44
N ASP A 380 -3.25 -6.32 10.14
CA ASP A 380 -2.68 -7.60 10.57
C ASP A 380 -2.36 -7.60 12.07
N PRO A 381 -2.86 -8.56 12.89
CA PRO A 381 -2.65 -8.54 14.34
C PRO A 381 -1.21 -8.81 14.79
N CYS A 382 -0.39 -9.48 13.95
CA CYS A 382 0.95 -9.91 14.30
C CYS A 382 2.06 -9.14 13.60
N LEU A 383 1.78 -8.48 12.48
CA LEU A 383 2.83 -7.98 11.58
C LEU A 383 2.69 -6.48 11.27
N PRO A 384 3.85 -5.81 11.08
CA PRO A 384 5.20 -6.27 11.44
C PRO A 384 5.27 -6.61 12.94
N HIS A 385 6.18 -7.47 13.35
CA HIS A 385 6.24 -7.94 14.75
C HIS A 385 6.39 -6.80 15.76
N GLU A 386 7.17 -5.78 15.45
CA GLU A 386 7.34 -4.57 16.27
C GLU A 386 6.05 -3.74 16.39
N ASN A 387 5.14 -3.88 15.42
CA ASN A 387 3.85 -3.20 15.37
C ASN A 387 2.68 -4.20 15.51
N SER A 388 2.87 -5.36 16.16
CA SER A 388 1.76 -6.24 16.52
C SER A 388 0.72 -5.49 17.38
N TRP A 389 -0.55 -5.89 17.33
CA TRP A 389 -1.61 -5.26 18.10
C TRP A 389 -1.29 -5.16 19.59
N THR A 390 -1.71 -4.08 20.24
CA THR A 390 -1.51 -3.90 21.68
C THR A 390 -2.01 -5.12 22.45
N GLY A 391 -1.18 -5.64 23.35
CA GLY A 391 -1.47 -6.84 24.13
C GLY A 391 -1.29 -8.15 23.37
N VAL A 392 -0.98 -8.15 22.09
CA VAL A 392 -0.81 -9.36 21.26
C VAL A 392 0.68 -9.68 21.08
N THR A 393 1.03 -10.94 21.37
CA THR A 393 2.35 -11.50 21.04
C THR A 393 2.18 -12.68 20.08
N CYS A 394 3.03 -12.76 19.08
CA CYS A 394 2.93 -13.74 18.01
C CYS A 394 4.21 -14.56 17.84
N SER A 395 4.08 -15.72 17.16
CA SER A 395 5.23 -16.53 16.77
C SER A 395 6.03 -15.84 15.66
N SER A 396 7.32 -16.14 15.58
CA SER A 396 8.24 -15.59 14.56
C SER A 396 8.19 -16.33 13.23
N ASP A 397 7.27 -17.26 13.03
CA ASP A 397 7.14 -18.03 11.80
C ASP A 397 6.67 -17.17 10.63
N LYS A 398 6.97 -17.60 9.39
CA LYS A 398 6.45 -16.96 8.16
C LYS A 398 4.91 -16.85 8.14
N PHE A 399 4.23 -17.80 8.77
CA PHE A 399 2.79 -17.77 9.06
C PHE A 399 2.61 -17.55 10.55
N ALA A 400 2.66 -16.28 10.97
CA ALA A 400 2.59 -15.92 12.37
C ALA A 400 1.28 -16.42 13.03
N ARG A 401 1.40 -16.84 14.27
CA ARG A 401 0.30 -17.30 15.11
C ARG A 401 0.21 -16.43 16.34
N VAL A 402 -1.01 -16.10 16.75
CA VAL A 402 -1.24 -15.47 18.05
C VAL A 402 -0.89 -16.47 19.15
N VAL A 403 0.04 -16.08 20.02
CA VAL A 403 0.57 -16.90 21.12
C VAL A 403 0.08 -16.39 22.47
N THR A 404 0.03 -15.09 22.67
CA THR A 404 -0.45 -14.45 23.89
C THR A 404 -1.39 -13.30 23.56
N VAL A 405 -2.47 -13.19 24.31
CA VAL A 405 -3.31 -11.99 24.38
C VAL A 405 -3.34 -11.55 25.84
N ASN A 406 -2.75 -10.39 26.14
CA ASN A 406 -2.69 -9.80 27.47
C ASN A 406 -3.27 -8.39 27.46
N LEU A 407 -4.49 -8.27 27.95
CA LEU A 407 -5.21 -7.00 28.14
C LEU A 407 -5.69 -6.86 29.59
N THR A 408 -4.90 -7.35 30.53
CA THR A 408 -5.20 -7.25 31.98
C THR A 408 -5.36 -5.79 32.37
N SER A 409 -6.46 -5.47 33.05
CA SER A 409 -6.77 -4.12 33.56
C SER A 409 -6.78 -3.02 32.50
N TYR A 410 -7.19 -3.37 31.28
CA TYR A 410 -7.26 -2.42 30.16
C TYR A 410 -8.55 -1.61 30.13
N GLY A 411 -9.50 -1.90 31.03
CA GLY A 411 -10.81 -1.24 31.11
C GLY A 411 -11.79 -1.71 30.03
N LEU A 412 -11.63 -2.92 29.54
CA LEU A 412 -12.45 -3.47 28.46
C LEU A 412 -13.85 -3.84 28.95
N SER A 413 -14.86 -3.58 28.11
CA SER A 413 -16.22 -4.09 28.21
C SER A 413 -16.62 -4.85 26.94
N GLY A 414 -17.77 -5.53 26.97
CA GLY A 414 -18.22 -6.40 25.88
C GLY A 414 -18.15 -7.86 26.26
N SER A 415 -17.90 -8.76 25.30
CA SER A 415 -17.93 -10.21 25.53
C SER A 415 -16.85 -10.97 24.75
N LEU A 416 -16.57 -12.21 25.17
CA LEU A 416 -15.68 -13.12 24.45
C LEU A 416 -16.47 -13.87 23.38
N PRO A 417 -16.13 -13.76 22.09
CA PRO A 417 -16.79 -14.51 21.04
C PRO A 417 -16.34 -15.99 21.03
N PRO A 418 -17.20 -16.92 20.61
CA PRO A 418 -16.83 -18.34 20.48
C PRO A 418 -15.64 -18.58 19.54
N THR A 419 -15.39 -17.67 18.60
CA THR A 419 -14.26 -17.74 17.66
C THR A 419 -12.89 -17.61 18.32
N ILE A 420 -12.81 -17.18 19.59
CA ILE A 420 -11.57 -17.21 20.39
C ILE A 420 -10.95 -18.63 20.39
N ALA A 421 -11.78 -19.66 20.30
CA ALA A 421 -11.38 -21.06 20.19
C ALA A 421 -10.61 -21.41 18.91
N ASN A 422 -10.59 -20.51 17.92
CA ASN A 422 -9.81 -20.66 16.68
C ASN A 422 -8.35 -20.28 16.85
N LEU A 423 -7.96 -19.59 17.95
CA LEU A 423 -6.58 -19.23 18.24
C LEU A 423 -5.77 -20.44 18.73
N THR A 424 -5.71 -21.49 17.94
CA THR A 424 -5.09 -22.78 18.34
C THR A 424 -3.57 -22.70 18.58
N GLY A 425 -2.94 -21.55 18.34
CA GLY A 425 -1.58 -21.22 18.72
C GLY A 425 -1.45 -20.65 20.14
N LEU A 426 -2.57 -20.22 20.74
CA LEU A 426 -2.61 -19.48 21.99
C LEU A 426 -2.08 -20.33 23.17
N THR A 427 -1.16 -19.74 23.90
CA THR A 427 -0.61 -20.29 25.16
C THR A 427 -1.12 -19.53 26.39
N ASN A 428 -1.33 -18.21 26.24
CA ASN A 428 -1.76 -17.36 27.35
C ASN A 428 -2.90 -16.44 26.92
N LEU A 429 -3.98 -16.44 27.70
CA LEU A 429 -5.11 -15.52 27.58
C LEU A 429 -5.35 -14.82 28.92
N TRP A 430 -4.95 -13.55 29.01
CA TRP A 430 -5.01 -12.74 30.22
C TRP A 430 -5.89 -11.52 29.99
N LEU A 431 -7.10 -11.58 30.54
CA LEU A 431 -8.14 -10.56 30.42
C LEU A 431 -8.68 -10.17 31.83
N GLY A 432 -7.97 -10.51 32.89
CA GLY A 432 -8.36 -10.20 34.26
C GLY A 432 -8.46 -8.71 34.54
N GLY A 433 -9.32 -8.31 35.48
CA GLY A 433 -9.46 -6.90 35.89
C GLY A 433 -10.13 -5.99 34.87
N ASN A 434 -11.14 -6.48 34.14
CA ASN A 434 -11.92 -5.73 33.16
C ASN A 434 -13.43 -5.75 33.53
N GLN A 435 -14.27 -5.36 32.59
CA GLN A 435 -15.74 -5.35 32.69
C GLN A 435 -16.38 -6.27 31.64
N LEU A 436 -15.67 -7.36 31.27
CA LEU A 436 -16.15 -8.32 30.28
C LEU A 436 -17.31 -9.13 30.84
N SER A 437 -18.35 -9.33 30.04
CA SER A 437 -19.61 -9.96 30.48
C SER A 437 -20.01 -11.13 29.56
N GLY A 438 -21.17 -11.72 29.86
CA GLY A 438 -21.67 -12.87 29.12
C GLY A 438 -21.00 -14.18 29.55
N THR A 439 -21.05 -15.19 28.69
CA THR A 439 -20.55 -16.53 29.02
C THR A 439 -19.10 -16.73 28.62
N ILE A 440 -18.34 -17.47 29.42
CA ILE A 440 -17.03 -17.97 28.99
C ILE A 440 -17.26 -19.01 27.89
N PRO A 441 -16.72 -18.83 26.67
CA PRO A 441 -16.95 -19.75 25.54
C PRO A 441 -16.21 -21.09 25.73
N GLU A 442 -16.67 -22.13 25.03
CA GLU A 442 -15.96 -23.40 24.92
C GLU A 442 -14.61 -23.24 24.23
N MET A 443 -13.52 -23.63 24.88
CA MET A 443 -12.14 -23.45 24.39
C MET A 443 -11.38 -24.78 24.19
N GLY A 444 -12.09 -25.90 24.09
CA GLY A 444 -11.50 -27.25 24.00
C GLY A 444 -10.53 -27.46 22.81
N THR A 445 -10.52 -26.60 21.83
CA THR A 445 -9.59 -26.61 20.68
C THR A 445 -8.22 -25.98 20.99
N LEU A 446 -8.10 -25.22 22.08
CA LEU A 446 -6.88 -24.49 22.47
C LEU A 446 -5.87 -25.42 23.14
N LYS A 447 -5.43 -26.48 22.45
CA LYS A 447 -4.56 -27.53 23.03
C LYS A 447 -3.19 -27.06 23.53
N LYS A 448 -2.81 -25.81 23.20
CA LYS A 448 -1.57 -25.18 23.65
C LYS A 448 -1.76 -24.23 24.83
N LEU A 449 -3.00 -23.96 25.24
CA LEU A 449 -3.30 -23.02 26.31
C LEU A 449 -2.73 -23.53 27.66
N GLU A 450 -1.92 -22.69 28.29
CA GLU A 450 -1.26 -22.94 29.56
C GLU A 450 -1.83 -22.10 30.69
N THR A 451 -2.21 -20.84 30.39
CA THR A 451 -2.76 -19.93 31.42
C THR A 451 -4.00 -19.20 30.88
N LEU A 452 -5.03 -19.18 31.69
CA LEU A 452 -6.30 -18.50 31.44
C LEU A 452 -6.66 -17.62 32.65
N HIS A 453 -6.55 -16.31 32.51
CA HIS A 453 -6.85 -15.32 33.53
C HIS A 453 -8.05 -14.48 33.13
N LEU A 454 -9.19 -14.70 33.74
CA LEU A 454 -10.47 -14.02 33.51
C LEU A 454 -11.04 -13.44 34.81
N GLU A 455 -10.27 -13.45 35.91
CA GLU A 455 -10.67 -12.95 37.22
C GLU A 455 -11.06 -11.46 37.18
N ASN A 456 -11.88 -11.05 38.18
CA ASN A 456 -12.32 -9.65 38.33
C ASN A 456 -12.98 -9.10 37.05
N ASN A 457 -14.02 -9.79 36.58
CA ASN A 457 -14.86 -9.42 35.42
C ASN A 457 -16.35 -9.61 35.77
N GLU A 458 -17.22 -9.61 34.77
CA GLU A 458 -18.65 -9.79 34.91
C GLU A 458 -19.17 -11.06 34.20
N PHE A 459 -18.31 -12.06 34.00
CA PHE A 459 -18.72 -13.31 33.35
C PHE A 459 -19.77 -14.04 34.18
N GLU A 460 -20.76 -14.61 33.48
CA GLU A 460 -21.92 -15.29 34.06
C GLU A 460 -22.03 -16.76 33.63
N LYS A 461 -23.01 -17.49 34.23
CA LYS A 461 -23.28 -18.91 34.00
C LYS A 461 -22.13 -19.82 34.47
N SER A 462 -21.98 -20.95 33.80
CA SER A 462 -21.05 -21.99 34.26
C SER A 462 -19.68 -21.92 33.58
N ILE A 463 -18.66 -22.39 34.25
CA ILE A 463 -17.33 -22.63 33.69
C ILE A 463 -17.43 -23.76 32.65
N PRO A 464 -16.88 -23.60 31.42
CA PRO A 464 -16.94 -24.62 30.37
C PRO A 464 -16.22 -25.91 30.75
N GLN A 465 -16.85 -27.07 30.50
CA GLN A 465 -16.25 -28.38 30.78
C GLN A 465 -14.96 -28.65 29.99
N SER A 466 -14.85 -28.08 28.80
CA SER A 466 -13.69 -28.24 27.92
C SER A 466 -12.39 -27.70 28.50
N LEU A 467 -12.46 -26.76 29.46
CA LEU A 467 -11.25 -26.22 30.10
C LEU A 467 -10.49 -27.30 30.92
N GLY A 468 -11.19 -28.18 31.59
CA GLY A 468 -10.57 -29.29 32.34
C GLY A 468 -9.97 -30.39 31.44
N GLN A 469 -10.28 -30.38 30.15
CA GLN A 469 -9.78 -31.33 29.15
C GLN A 469 -8.55 -30.81 28.38
N LEU A 470 -8.09 -29.59 28.68
CA LEU A 470 -6.95 -29.00 28.02
C LEU A 470 -5.64 -29.64 28.52
N PRO A 471 -4.81 -30.20 27.63
CA PRO A 471 -3.66 -31.02 28.03
C PRO A 471 -2.51 -30.22 28.65
N LYS A 472 -2.43 -28.92 28.37
CA LYS A 472 -1.32 -28.07 28.81
C LYS A 472 -1.71 -27.02 29.83
N ILE A 473 -3.00 -26.92 30.16
CA ILE A 473 -3.49 -25.91 31.11
C ILE A 473 -2.86 -26.12 32.50
N ARG A 474 -2.35 -25.05 33.09
CA ARG A 474 -1.70 -25.02 34.41
C ARG A 474 -2.34 -24.03 35.35
N GLU A 475 -2.92 -22.95 34.81
CA GLU A 475 -3.53 -21.90 35.61
C GLU A 475 -4.88 -21.49 35.01
N ILE A 476 -5.90 -21.45 35.86
CA ILE A 476 -7.23 -20.94 35.53
C ILE A 476 -7.68 -20.05 36.69
N PHE A 477 -7.76 -18.75 36.43
CA PHE A 477 -8.27 -17.77 37.40
C PHE A 477 -9.57 -17.18 36.85
N VAL A 478 -10.67 -17.45 37.55
CA VAL A 478 -12.04 -17.01 37.22
C VAL A 478 -12.78 -16.38 38.38
N GLN A 479 -12.09 -16.21 39.54
CA GLN A 479 -12.69 -15.64 40.76
C GLN A 479 -13.18 -14.19 40.51
N ASN A 480 -14.09 -13.74 41.39
CA ASN A 480 -14.67 -12.40 41.31
C ASN A 480 -15.38 -12.13 39.98
N ASN A 481 -16.25 -13.05 39.57
CA ASN A 481 -17.17 -12.97 38.44
C ASN A 481 -18.61 -13.22 38.93
N LYS A 482 -19.59 -13.23 38.03
CA LYS A 482 -21.00 -13.54 38.29
C LYS A 482 -21.32 -15.00 37.92
N LEU A 483 -20.36 -15.92 38.07
CA LEU A 483 -20.54 -17.32 37.72
C LEU A 483 -21.47 -18.01 38.74
N ASP A 484 -22.48 -18.72 38.25
CA ASP A 484 -23.53 -19.37 39.05
C ASP A 484 -23.58 -20.91 38.92
N GLY A 485 -22.74 -21.44 38.05
CA GLY A 485 -22.68 -22.88 37.75
C GLY A 485 -21.84 -23.68 38.72
N LYS A 486 -22.13 -24.99 38.77
CA LYS A 486 -21.26 -25.92 39.49
C LYS A 486 -19.91 -26.05 38.80
N MET A 487 -18.85 -26.21 39.58
CA MET A 487 -17.53 -26.55 39.09
C MET A 487 -17.60 -27.79 38.19
N PRO A 488 -17.09 -27.73 36.94
CA PRO A 488 -17.07 -28.88 36.05
C PRO A 488 -16.29 -30.05 36.64
N GLN A 489 -16.85 -31.26 36.54
CA GLN A 489 -16.21 -32.47 37.07
C GLN A 489 -14.81 -32.69 36.47
N SER A 490 -14.60 -32.28 35.23
CA SER A 490 -13.29 -32.32 34.55
C SER A 490 -12.22 -31.46 35.22
N LEU A 491 -12.59 -30.40 35.94
CA LEU A 491 -11.68 -29.55 36.71
C LEU A 491 -11.52 -30.01 38.18
N GLN A 492 -12.58 -30.57 38.77
CA GLN A 492 -12.55 -31.05 40.16
C GLN A 492 -11.46 -32.11 40.42
N ASN A 493 -11.11 -32.88 39.40
CA ASN A 493 -10.13 -33.98 39.47
C ASN A 493 -8.71 -33.59 39.04
N ARG A 494 -8.47 -32.31 38.75
CA ARG A 494 -7.17 -31.80 38.27
C ARG A 494 -6.38 -31.17 39.44
N ASN A 495 -5.55 -31.99 40.11
CA ASN A 495 -4.65 -31.51 41.17
C ASN A 495 -3.36 -30.84 40.61
N ASP A 496 -3.16 -30.88 39.32
CA ASP A 496 -2.02 -30.35 38.61
C ASP A 496 -2.24 -28.92 38.06
N ILE A 497 -3.42 -28.33 38.35
CA ILE A 497 -3.80 -26.99 37.89
C ILE A 497 -3.93 -26.06 39.12
N ASN A 498 -3.34 -24.84 38.99
CA ASN A 498 -3.62 -23.75 39.91
C ASN A 498 -4.98 -23.12 39.51
N LEU A 499 -6.02 -23.49 40.25
CA LEU A 499 -7.39 -23.08 39.97
C LEU A 499 -7.89 -22.11 41.04
N GLN A 500 -8.35 -20.93 40.65
CA GLN A 500 -8.99 -19.91 41.49
C GLN A 500 -10.39 -19.60 40.95
N VAL A 501 -11.44 -19.81 41.72
CA VAL A 501 -12.85 -19.67 41.33
C VAL A 501 -13.60 -18.72 42.24
#